data_167a9fbb6ba6c087bd4467c67f5c1f1a
#
_entry.id   167a9fbb6ba6c087bd4467c67f5c1f1a
#
_cell.length_a   1.000
_cell.length_b   1.000
_cell.length_c   1.000
_cell.angle_alpha   90.00
_cell.angle_beta   90.00
_cell.angle_gamma   90.00
#
_symmetry.space_group_name_H-M   'P 1'
#
loop_
_entity.id
_entity.type
_entity.pdbx_description
1 polymer ?
#
loop_
_entity_poly.entity_id
_entity_poly.type
_entity_poly.pdbx_seq_one_letter_code
_entity_poly.pdbx_strand_id
1 'polypeptide(L)'
;ECTDDLNRICADIANASEDTAIALAQIADNQILVETKKDYAKEMVTGFIRLNGMTVGVVANRSKVYNAEAEVEAEFDSVLTVDGCKKATDFVNFCDAFSIPVLTLTNVTGFAATVESEKNMASAVAKLTYAFANATVPKVNVIVGKAFGSAYVSMNSKSIGADLVYAWPTAEIGMMDAKLAAQIMYADADAETLNEKAAEYKELQSSPNSAAARGYVDAIIEPADTRKYVIGAFEMLFTKREDRPAKKHGTV
;
A
#
# COMPACT_ATOMS: atom_id res chain seq x y z
N GLU A 1 9.34 4.50 25.80
CA GLU A 1 9.98 5.71 25.26
C GLU A 1 10.70 5.36 23.95
N CYS A 2 10.62 6.25 22.96
CA CYS A 2 11.36 6.12 21.71
C CYS A 2 12.75 6.72 21.91
N THR A 3 13.78 5.97 21.56
CA THR A 3 15.18 6.43 21.60
C THR A 3 15.70 6.88 20.24
N ASP A 4 14.92 6.67 19.16
CA ASP A 4 15.26 7.06 17.80
C ASP A 4 14.79 8.51 17.51
N ASP A 5 15.48 9.19 16.61
CA ASP A 5 15.10 10.54 16.17
C ASP A 5 13.77 10.49 15.38
N LEU A 6 12.78 11.23 15.85
CA LEU A 6 11.47 11.31 15.22
C LEU A 6 11.52 11.99 13.84
N ASN A 7 12.49 12.86 13.63
CA ASN A 7 12.71 13.58 12.38
C ASN A 7 13.82 12.95 11.51
N ARG A 8 14.25 11.73 11.84
CA ARG A 8 15.29 11.04 11.07
C ARG A 8 14.87 10.93 9.61
N ILE A 9 15.74 11.43 8.74
CA ILE A 9 15.56 11.40 7.28
C ILE A 9 15.89 9.99 6.77
N CYS A 10 15.01 9.42 5.96
CA CYS A 10 15.19 8.13 5.31
C CYS A 10 15.67 8.36 3.86
N ALA A 11 16.91 8.78 3.67
CA ALA A 11 17.42 9.26 2.38
C ALA A 11 17.27 8.25 1.22
N ASP A 12 17.46 6.96 1.50
CA ASP A 12 17.47 5.90 0.49
C ASP A 12 16.13 5.16 0.33
N ILE A 13 15.09 5.59 1.02
CA ILE A 13 13.80 4.87 1.06
C ILE A 13 13.14 4.77 -0.33
N ALA A 14 13.36 5.75 -1.21
CA ALA A 14 12.83 5.73 -2.57
C ALA A 14 13.32 4.51 -3.38
N ASN A 15 14.53 4.03 -3.10
CA ASN A 15 15.11 2.85 -3.74
C ASN A 15 14.53 1.53 -3.20
N ALA A 16 13.82 1.59 -2.08
CA ALA A 16 13.20 0.43 -1.43
C ALA A 16 11.71 0.27 -1.81
N SER A 17 11.22 0.96 -2.83
CA SER A 17 9.81 0.85 -3.27
C SER A 17 9.45 -0.55 -3.79
N GLU A 18 10.42 -1.33 -4.25
CA GLU A 18 10.24 -2.71 -4.73
C GLU A 18 10.32 -3.75 -3.60
N ASP A 19 11.19 -3.54 -2.60
CA ASP A 19 11.20 -4.32 -1.35
C ASP A 19 10.72 -3.47 -0.18
N THR A 20 9.43 -3.43 -0.03
CA THR A 20 8.75 -2.61 0.99
C THR A 20 9.07 -3.05 2.43
N ALA A 21 9.59 -4.25 2.65
CA ALA A 21 10.08 -4.65 3.96
C ALA A 21 11.31 -3.80 4.37
N ILE A 22 12.19 -3.48 3.42
CA ILE A 22 13.32 -2.57 3.66
C ILE A 22 12.81 -1.15 3.93
N ALA A 23 11.85 -0.66 3.14
CA ALA A 23 11.25 0.65 3.35
C ALA A 23 10.59 0.76 4.74
N LEU A 24 9.85 -0.27 5.16
CA LEU A 24 9.23 -0.36 6.47
C LEU A 24 10.25 -0.37 7.61
N ALA A 25 11.35 -1.13 7.44
CA ALA A 25 12.44 -1.10 8.41
C ALA A 25 13.07 0.29 8.52
N GLN A 26 13.29 0.98 7.39
CA GLN A 26 13.88 2.32 7.41
C GLN A 26 13.04 3.35 8.15
N ILE A 27 11.72 3.30 8.07
CA ILE A 27 10.85 4.24 8.80
C ILE A 27 10.62 3.83 10.26
N ALA A 28 10.85 2.58 10.61
CA ALA A 28 10.64 2.06 11.96
C ALA A 28 11.65 2.63 12.99
N ASP A 29 11.23 2.72 14.24
CA ASP A 29 12.13 3.03 15.36
C ASP A 29 13.26 1.99 15.40
N ASN A 30 14.49 2.50 15.49
CA ASN A 30 15.72 1.69 15.46
C ASN A 30 15.84 0.76 14.24
N GLN A 31 15.09 1.04 13.17
CA GLN A 31 15.06 0.29 11.91
C GLN A 31 14.67 -1.19 12.10
N ILE A 32 13.76 -1.48 13.03
CA ILE A 32 13.33 -2.84 13.33
C ILE A 32 11.94 -3.11 12.73
N LEU A 33 11.88 -4.10 11.83
CA LEU A 33 10.66 -4.73 11.35
C LEU A 33 10.59 -6.16 11.88
N VAL A 34 9.47 -6.52 12.49
CA VAL A 34 9.14 -7.90 12.83
C VAL A 34 8.15 -8.42 11.79
N GLU A 35 8.66 -9.03 10.72
CA GLU A 35 7.84 -9.59 9.64
C GLU A 35 7.16 -10.88 10.10
N THR A 36 5.84 -10.97 9.87
CA THR A 36 5.03 -12.16 10.18
C THR A 36 4.77 -12.97 8.92
N LYS A 37 4.66 -14.30 9.04
CA LYS A 37 4.43 -15.21 7.89
C LYS A 37 5.39 -14.92 6.72
N LYS A 38 6.67 -14.68 7.01
CA LYS A 38 7.69 -14.25 6.02
C LYS A 38 7.79 -15.19 4.82
N ASP A 39 7.62 -16.50 5.04
CA ASP A 39 7.77 -17.52 4.00
C ASP A 39 6.47 -17.85 3.26
N TYR A 40 5.34 -17.25 3.66
CA TYR A 40 4.04 -17.41 3.02
C TYR A 40 3.62 -16.14 2.29
N ALA A 41 3.21 -16.26 1.02
CA ALA A 41 2.81 -15.14 0.17
C ALA A 41 3.83 -13.98 0.29
N LYS A 42 5.06 -14.20 -0.16
CA LYS A 42 6.20 -13.30 0.04
C LYS A 42 6.01 -11.93 -0.62
N GLU A 43 5.15 -11.84 -1.64
CA GLU A 43 4.76 -10.62 -2.33
C GLU A 43 3.91 -9.67 -1.47
N MET A 44 3.38 -10.17 -0.36
CA MET A 44 2.63 -9.40 0.63
C MET A 44 3.39 -9.40 1.96
N VAL A 45 3.88 -8.25 2.37
CA VAL A 45 4.52 -8.05 3.67
C VAL A 45 3.46 -7.79 4.72
N THR A 46 3.52 -8.53 5.83
CA THR A 46 2.75 -8.25 7.06
C THR A 46 3.71 -8.29 8.24
N GLY A 47 3.56 -7.42 9.20
CA GLY A 47 4.46 -7.37 10.34
C GLY A 47 4.17 -6.22 11.28
N PHE A 48 5.07 -6.01 12.23
CA PHE A 48 4.97 -4.95 13.21
C PHE A 48 6.23 -4.09 13.18
N ILE A 49 6.03 -2.78 13.30
CA ILE A 49 7.07 -1.79 13.54
C ILE A 49 6.72 -0.97 14.77
N ARG A 50 7.67 -0.18 15.25
CA ARG A 50 7.39 0.89 16.20
C ARG A 50 7.58 2.25 15.55
N LEU A 51 6.69 3.17 15.86
CA LEU A 51 6.74 4.56 15.45
C LEU A 51 6.51 5.44 16.68
N ASN A 52 7.53 6.16 17.11
CA ASN A 52 7.53 6.91 18.36
C ASN A 52 7.11 6.04 19.57
N GLY A 53 7.64 4.81 19.64
CA GLY A 53 7.34 3.85 20.70
C GLY A 53 5.98 3.13 20.56
N MET A 54 5.10 3.59 19.68
CA MET A 54 3.80 2.97 19.44
C MET A 54 3.95 1.78 18.48
N THR A 55 3.33 0.65 18.81
CA THR A 55 3.26 -0.51 17.91
C THR A 55 2.27 -0.24 16.79
N VAL A 56 2.70 -0.44 15.55
CA VAL A 56 1.92 -0.27 14.33
C VAL A 56 2.02 -1.57 13.51
N GLY A 57 0.87 -2.10 13.10
CA GLY A 57 0.79 -3.18 12.13
C GLY A 57 1.04 -2.65 10.72
N VAL A 58 1.79 -3.39 9.93
CA VAL A 58 2.12 -2.98 8.56
C VAL A 58 1.67 -4.02 7.54
N VAL A 59 1.12 -3.53 6.43
CA VAL A 59 0.73 -4.34 5.26
C VAL A 59 1.28 -3.66 4.02
N ALA A 60 2.08 -4.36 3.22
CA ALA A 60 2.69 -3.74 2.05
C ALA A 60 2.82 -4.70 0.87
N ASN A 61 2.66 -4.16 -0.34
CA ASN A 61 2.97 -4.91 -1.56
C ASN A 61 4.49 -4.92 -1.78
N ARG A 62 5.03 -6.06 -2.18
CA ARG A 62 6.44 -6.24 -2.47
C ARG A 62 6.62 -6.94 -3.81
N SER A 63 7.49 -6.42 -4.67
CA SER A 63 7.83 -7.03 -5.97
C SER A 63 9.20 -7.69 -5.99
N LYS A 64 10.07 -7.37 -5.05
CA LYS A 64 11.39 -7.99 -4.91
C LYS A 64 11.72 -8.31 -3.47
N VAL A 65 12.53 -9.33 -3.27
CA VAL A 65 13.18 -9.67 -2.01
C VAL A 65 14.67 -9.60 -2.23
N TYR A 66 15.37 -8.83 -1.42
CA TYR A 66 16.83 -8.74 -1.44
C TYR A 66 17.43 -9.54 -0.29
N ASN A 67 18.53 -10.24 -0.58
CA ASN A 67 19.35 -10.92 0.44
C ASN A 67 20.27 -9.93 1.17
N ALA A 68 21.08 -10.44 2.10
CA ALA A 68 22.01 -9.63 2.89
C ALA A 68 23.12 -8.97 2.03
N GLU A 69 23.42 -9.55 0.87
CA GLU A 69 24.39 -9.08 -0.11
C GLU A 69 23.79 -8.06 -1.10
N ALA A 70 22.53 -7.64 -0.89
CA ALA A 70 21.77 -6.76 -1.77
C ALA A 70 21.52 -7.34 -3.19
N GLU A 71 21.53 -8.66 -3.31
CA GLU A 71 21.15 -9.35 -4.53
C GLU A 71 19.65 -9.72 -4.51
N VAL A 72 19.02 -9.78 -5.67
CA VAL A 72 17.62 -10.21 -5.78
C VAL A 72 17.49 -11.71 -5.51
N GLU A 73 16.87 -12.07 -4.39
CA GLU A 73 16.57 -13.46 -4.01
C GLU A 73 15.29 -13.97 -4.69
N ALA A 74 14.28 -13.11 -4.77
CA ALA A 74 12.99 -13.42 -5.41
C ALA A 74 12.39 -12.18 -6.06
N GLU A 75 11.65 -12.39 -7.14
CA GLU A 75 10.94 -11.34 -7.88
C GLU A 75 9.50 -11.77 -8.12
N PHE A 76 8.56 -10.84 -7.98
CA PHE A 76 7.13 -11.04 -8.12
C PHE A 76 6.51 -9.95 -8.98
N ASP A 77 5.43 -10.26 -9.66
CA ASP A 77 4.60 -9.23 -10.26
C ASP A 77 3.99 -8.33 -9.17
N SER A 78 3.88 -7.04 -9.46
CA SER A 78 3.25 -6.07 -8.55
C SER A 78 1.72 -6.20 -8.59
N VAL A 79 1.18 -7.37 -8.26
CA VAL A 79 -0.24 -7.71 -8.32
C VAL A 79 -0.71 -8.33 -7.00
N LEU A 80 -2.01 -8.25 -6.73
CA LEU A 80 -2.60 -8.98 -5.62
C LEU A 80 -2.80 -10.45 -6.00
N THR A 81 -2.36 -11.35 -5.14
CA THR A 81 -2.58 -12.79 -5.23
C THR A 81 -3.67 -13.22 -4.25
N VAL A 82 -4.24 -14.41 -4.45
CA VAL A 82 -5.24 -14.96 -3.52
C VAL A 82 -4.65 -15.14 -2.12
N ASP A 83 -3.45 -15.69 -2.03
CA ASP A 83 -2.78 -15.94 -0.75
C ASP A 83 -2.29 -14.65 -0.09
N GLY A 84 -1.81 -13.68 -0.87
CA GLY A 84 -1.48 -12.35 -0.39
C GLY A 84 -2.69 -11.63 0.23
N CYS A 85 -3.85 -11.70 -0.44
CA CYS A 85 -5.10 -11.16 0.10
C CYS A 85 -5.53 -11.84 1.39
N LYS A 86 -5.44 -13.18 1.48
CA LYS A 86 -5.75 -13.92 2.71
C LYS A 86 -4.82 -13.53 3.87
N LYS A 87 -3.51 -13.48 3.60
CA LYS A 87 -2.48 -13.08 4.57
C LYS A 87 -2.78 -11.70 5.14
N ALA A 88 -3.04 -10.72 4.26
CA ALA A 88 -3.35 -9.36 4.66
C ALA A 88 -4.68 -9.26 5.42
N THR A 89 -5.72 -9.98 4.98
CA THR A 89 -7.03 -10.02 5.65
C THR A 89 -6.91 -10.50 7.09
N ASP A 90 -6.26 -11.64 7.31
CA ASP A 90 -6.04 -12.20 8.65
C ASP A 90 -5.28 -11.21 9.54
N PHE A 91 -4.26 -10.56 8.98
CA PHE A 91 -3.42 -9.63 9.70
C PHE A 91 -4.16 -8.34 10.08
N VAL A 92 -4.95 -7.76 9.17
CA VAL A 92 -5.76 -6.57 9.46
C VAL A 92 -6.80 -6.87 10.53
N ASN A 93 -7.49 -8.02 10.44
CA ASN A 93 -8.45 -8.45 11.47
C ASN A 93 -7.77 -8.64 12.84
N PHE A 94 -6.55 -9.18 12.86
CA PHE A 94 -5.77 -9.28 14.10
C PHE A 94 -5.45 -7.89 14.67
N CYS A 95 -4.96 -6.98 13.86
CA CYS A 95 -4.64 -5.62 14.30
C CYS A 95 -5.88 -4.90 14.85
N ASP A 96 -7.03 -5.02 14.18
CA ASP A 96 -8.27 -4.41 14.66
C ASP A 96 -8.73 -5.01 15.99
N ALA A 97 -8.66 -6.34 16.14
CA ALA A 97 -9.03 -7.03 17.38
C ALA A 97 -8.18 -6.62 18.59
N PHE A 98 -6.93 -6.24 18.37
CA PHE A 98 -5.99 -5.82 19.42
C PHE A 98 -5.79 -4.29 19.49
N SER A 99 -6.59 -3.53 18.77
CA SER A 99 -6.49 -2.05 18.72
C SER A 99 -5.12 -1.54 18.26
N ILE A 100 -4.49 -2.26 17.33
CA ILE A 100 -3.20 -1.90 16.73
C ILE A 100 -3.46 -1.09 15.47
N PRO A 101 -2.99 0.17 15.36
CA PRO A 101 -3.10 0.97 14.14
C PRO A 101 -2.43 0.28 12.94
N VAL A 102 -2.93 0.54 11.74
CA VAL A 102 -2.43 -0.10 10.51
C VAL A 102 -1.86 0.93 9.54
N LEU A 103 -0.62 0.68 9.11
CA LEU A 103 0.05 1.38 8.01
C LEU A 103 0.10 0.47 6.80
N THR A 104 -0.25 1.01 5.62
CA THR A 104 -0.02 0.33 4.35
C THR A 104 0.99 1.07 3.49
N LEU A 105 1.87 0.31 2.79
CA LEU A 105 2.64 0.83 1.67
C LEU A 105 2.09 0.18 0.39
N THR A 106 1.56 1.01 -0.50
CA THR A 106 0.88 0.52 -1.71
C THR A 106 1.77 0.65 -2.94
N ASN A 107 1.98 -0.48 -3.62
CA ASN A 107 2.60 -0.58 -4.94
C ASN A 107 1.97 -1.76 -5.68
N VAL A 108 0.83 -1.53 -6.36
CA VAL A 108 0.03 -2.58 -6.98
C VAL A 108 -0.56 -2.13 -8.31
N THR A 109 -0.49 -3.02 -9.31
CA THR A 109 -0.96 -2.74 -10.68
C THR A 109 -2.25 -3.44 -11.05
N GLY A 110 -2.66 -4.47 -10.30
CA GLY A 110 -3.83 -5.27 -10.63
C GLY A 110 -3.90 -6.55 -9.81
N PHE A 111 -4.55 -7.55 -10.37
CA PHE A 111 -4.70 -8.88 -9.80
C PHE A 111 -3.90 -9.90 -10.58
N ALA A 112 -3.44 -10.97 -9.91
CA ALA A 112 -2.79 -12.08 -10.58
C ALA A 112 -3.71 -12.74 -11.61
N ALA A 113 -3.21 -12.92 -12.84
CA ALA A 113 -3.96 -13.49 -13.96
C ALA A 113 -3.63 -14.97 -14.14
N THR A 114 -4.10 -15.81 -13.22
CA THR A 114 -3.95 -17.27 -13.25
C THR A 114 -5.31 -17.96 -13.17
N VAL A 115 -5.42 -19.21 -13.60
CA VAL A 115 -6.66 -20.00 -13.50
C VAL A 115 -7.14 -20.14 -12.06
N GLU A 116 -6.22 -20.26 -11.11
CA GLU A 116 -6.54 -20.29 -9.69
C GLU A 116 -7.09 -18.94 -9.20
N SER A 117 -6.47 -17.86 -9.65
CA SER A 117 -6.93 -16.50 -9.33
C SER A 117 -8.35 -16.25 -9.85
N GLU A 118 -8.67 -16.66 -11.07
CA GLU A 118 -10.03 -16.49 -11.62
C GLU A 118 -11.10 -17.15 -10.74
N LYS A 119 -10.77 -18.28 -10.11
CA LYS A 119 -11.72 -19.02 -9.26
C LYS A 119 -11.91 -18.38 -7.87
N ASN A 120 -10.87 -17.83 -7.31
CA ASN A 120 -10.81 -17.52 -5.87
C ASN A 120 -10.59 -16.03 -5.56
N MET A 121 -10.10 -15.25 -6.53
CA MET A 121 -9.69 -13.85 -6.31
C MET A 121 -10.85 -12.97 -5.86
N ALA A 122 -12.02 -13.09 -6.45
CA ALA A 122 -13.18 -12.28 -6.09
C ALA A 122 -13.52 -12.40 -4.59
N SER A 123 -13.54 -13.62 -4.06
CA SER A 123 -13.77 -13.86 -2.64
C SER A 123 -12.63 -13.35 -1.76
N ALA A 124 -11.38 -13.57 -2.16
CA ALA A 124 -10.22 -13.13 -1.39
C ALA A 124 -10.13 -11.59 -1.31
N VAL A 125 -10.36 -10.90 -2.42
CA VAL A 125 -10.37 -9.43 -2.48
C VAL A 125 -11.56 -8.84 -1.73
N ALA A 126 -12.74 -9.47 -1.81
CA ALA A 126 -13.90 -9.04 -1.04
C ALA A 126 -13.61 -9.07 0.47
N LYS A 127 -12.96 -10.13 0.96
CA LYS A 127 -12.56 -10.26 2.36
C LYS A 127 -11.52 -9.22 2.77
N LEU A 128 -10.52 -8.96 1.93
CA LEU A 128 -9.52 -7.93 2.19
C LEU A 128 -10.16 -6.53 2.25
N THR A 129 -11.00 -6.21 1.28
CA THR A 129 -11.73 -4.94 1.24
C THR A 129 -12.62 -4.78 2.48
N TYR A 130 -13.33 -5.84 2.85
CA TYR A 130 -14.17 -5.85 4.04
C TYR A 130 -13.34 -5.65 5.32
N ALA A 131 -12.18 -6.33 5.45
CA ALA A 131 -11.31 -6.19 6.62
C ALA A 131 -10.86 -4.74 6.81
N PHE A 132 -10.37 -4.08 5.76
CA PHE A 132 -9.99 -2.67 5.83
C PHE A 132 -11.18 -1.74 6.08
N ALA A 133 -12.29 -1.93 5.39
CA ALA A 133 -13.48 -1.08 5.55
C ALA A 133 -14.11 -1.22 6.94
N ASN A 134 -14.05 -2.41 7.53
CA ASN A 134 -14.66 -2.69 8.83
C ASN A 134 -13.75 -2.36 10.01
N ALA A 135 -12.43 -2.32 9.81
CA ALA A 135 -11.48 -2.00 10.87
C ALA A 135 -11.70 -0.59 11.44
N THR A 136 -11.71 -0.51 12.77
CA THR A 136 -11.97 0.72 13.54
C THR A 136 -10.70 1.42 14.01
N VAL A 137 -9.56 0.75 13.91
CA VAL A 137 -8.24 1.31 14.27
C VAL A 137 -7.82 2.42 13.31
N PRO A 138 -6.91 3.31 13.72
CA PRO A 138 -6.29 4.26 12.80
C PRO A 138 -5.66 3.56 11.60
N LYS A 139 -5.95 4.07 10.40
CA LYS A 139 -5.47 3.51 9.12
C LYS A 139 -4.81 4.59 8.29
N VAL A 140 -3.53 4.41 8.00
CA VAL A 140 -2.74 5.31 7.14
C VAL A 140 -2.23 4.53 5.95
N ASN A 141 -2.30 5.13 4.76
CA ASN A 141 -1.76 4.55 3.53
C ASN A 141 -0.71 5.48 2.92
N VAL A 142 0.42 4.93 2.50
CA VAL A 142 1.42 5.64 1.70
C VAL A 142 1.55 4.94 0.35
N ILE A 143 1.28 5.66 -0.72
CA ILE A 143 1.42 5.15 -2.08
C ILE A 143 2.86 5.41 -2.52
N VAL A 144 3.66 4.33 -2.59
CA VAL A 144 5.10 4.39 -2.84
C VAL A 144 5.48 4.13 -4.29
N GLY A 145 4.53 3.64 -5.08
CA GLY A 145 4.72 3.31 -6.49
C GLY A 145 3.41 3.35 -7.26
N LYS A 146 3.07 2.28 -7.94
CA LYS A 146 1.83 2.18 -8.72
C LYS A 146 0.63 1.86 -7.84
N ALA A 147 -0.51 2.42 -8.19
CA ALA A 147 -1.78 2.22 -7.51
C ALA A 147 -2.92 2.25 -8.53
N PHE A 148 -3.23 1.09 -9.14
CA PHE A 148 -4.16 1.01 -10.25
C PHE A 148 -5.41 0.20 -9.93
N GLY A 149 -6.55 0.73 -10.38
CA GLY A 149 -7.83 0.05 -10.42
C GLY A 149 -8.36 -0.41 -9.07
N SER A 150 -9.16 -1.46 -9.08
CA SER A 150 -9.77 -2.02 -7.87
C SER A 150 -8.77 -2.72 -6.93
N ALA A 151 -7.62 -3.15 -7.43
CA ALA A 151 -6.54 -3.67 -6.59
C ALA A 151 -5.99 -2.58 -5.65
N TYR A 152 -5.77 -1.38 -6.17
CA TYR A 152 -5.43 -0.22 -5.34
C TYR A 152 -6.54 0.09 -4.32
N VAL A 153 -7.81 0.12 -4.76
CA VAL A 153 -8.93 0.42 -3.85
C VAL A 153 -8.93 -0.52 -2.65
N SER A 154 -8.66 -1.81 -2.86
CA SER A 154 -8.62 -2.85 -1.82
C SER A 154 -7.43 -2.73 -0.86
N MET A 155 -6.39 -1.97 -1.22
CA MET A 155 -5.19 -1.75 -0.40
C MET A 155 -5.31 -0.49 0.46
N ASN A 156 -6.31 -0.45 1.34
CA ASN A 156 -6.51 0.64 2.30
C ASN A 156 -6.56 2.03 1.64
N SER A 157 -7.33 2.16 0.56
CA SER A 157 -7.51 3.43 -0.11
C SER A 157 -8.44 4.38 0.69
N LYS A 158 -8.42 5.66 0.31
CA LYS A 158 -9.37 6.66 0.84
C LYS A 158 -10.83 6.21 0.65
N SER A 159 -11.12 5.56 -0.47
CA SER A 159 -12.46 5.10 -0.85
C SER A 159 -13.05 4.04 0.08
N ILE A 160 -12.21 3.27 0.79
CA ILE A 160 -12.66 2.25 1.76
C ILE A 160 -12.38 2.63 3.21
N GLY A 161 -12.06 3.90 3.45
CA GLY A 161 -12.00 4.44 4.80
C GLY A 161 -10.61 4.57 5.42
N ALA A 162 -9.53 4.69 4.62
CA ALA A 162 -8.26 5.16 5.15
C ALA A 162 -8.41 6.56 5.75
N ASP A 163 -7.89 6.76 6.94
CA ASP A 163 -7.98 8.05 7.63
C ASP A 163 -7.10 9.10 6.95
N LEU A 164 -5.86 8.74 6.62
CA LEU A 164 -4.93 9.58 5.88
C LEU A 164 -4.24 8.77 4.77
N VAL A 165 -4.11 9.40 3.61
CA VAL A 165 -3.42 8.84 2.44
C VAL A 165 -2.34 9.81 1.96
N TYR A 166 -1.11 9.35 1.93
CA TYR A 166 0.03 10.06 1.37
C TYR A 166 0.48 9.41 0.07
N ALA A 167 1.13 10.16 -0.79
CA ALA A 167 1.74 9.64 -2.00
C ALA A 167 3.15 10.24 -2.19
N TRP A 168 4.07 9.44 -2.72
CA TRP A 168 5.35 9.96 -3.18
C TRP A 168 5.18 10.70 -4.52
N PRO A 169 6.04 11.67 -4.85
CA PRO A 169 5.94 12.43 -6.11
C PRO A 169 6.03 11.56 -7.37
N THR A 170 6.69 10.40 -7.26
CA THR A 170 6.86 9.43 -8.36
C THR A 170 5.72 8.42 -8.48
N ALA A 171 4.74 8.46 -7.58
CA ALA A 171 3.61 7.53 -7.59
C ALA A 171 2.74 7.72 -8.85
N GLU A 172 2.12 6.63 -9.28
CA GLU A 172 1.14 6.63 -10.37
C GLU A 172 -0.18 6.07 -9.84
N ILE A 173 -1.22 6.92 -9.82
CA ILE A 173 -2.50 6.60 -9.19
C ILE A 173 -3.62 6.77 -10.20
N GLY A 174 -4.25 5.68 -10.63
CA GLY A 174 -5.27 5.75 -11.66
C GLY A 174 -6.03 4.45 -11.87
N MET A 175 -6.78 4.39 -12.95
CA MET A 175 -7.55 3.21 -13.29
C MET A 175 -6.69 2.08 -13.85
N MET A 176 -5.68 2.42 -14.65
CA MET A 176 -4.79 1.47 -15.32
C MET A 176 -3.48 2.13 -15.73
N ASP A 177 -2.55 1.32 -16.19
CA ASP A 177 -1.29 1.78 -16.77
C ASP A 177 -1.53 2.71 -17.98
N ALA A 178 -0.73 3.77 -18.08
CA ALA A 178 -0.92 4.80 -19.10
C ALA A 178 -0.70 4.28 -20.54
N LYS A 179 0.23 3.35 -20.75
CA LYS A 179 0.45 2.75 -22.08
C LYS A 179 -0.72 1.89 -22.48
N LEU A 180 -1.25 1.09 -21.55
CA LEU A 180 -2.44 0.28 -21.78
C LEU A 180 -3.65 1.16 -22.10
N ALA A 181 -3.84 2.25 -21.37
CA ALA A 181 -4.92 3.21 -21.64
C ALA A 181 -4.78 3.82 -23.04
N ALA A 182 -3.59 4.25 -23.45
CA ALA A 182 -3.34 4.79 -24.79
C ALA A 182 -3.63 3.75 -25.87
N GLN A 183 -3.21 2.51 -25.71
CA GLN A 183 -3.50 1.41 -26.67
C GLN A 183 -5.00 1.15 -26.82
N ILE A 184 -5.77 1.26 -25.75
CA ILE A 184 -7.24 1.06 -25.81
C ILE A 184 -7.92 2.25 -26.50
N MET A 185 -7.52 3.48 -26.15
CA MET A 185 -8.17 4.69 -26.69
C MET A 185 -7.76 5.02 -28.13
N TYR A 186 -6.56 4.64 -28.53
CA TYR A 186 -5.96 4.98 -29.83
C TYR A 186 -5.42 3.73 -30.54
N ALA A 187 -6.26 2.70 -30.67
CA ALA A 187 -5.87 1.36 -31.14
C ALA A 187 -5.20 1.36 -32.54
N ASP A 188 -5.54 2.29 -33.40
CA ASP A 188 -5.00 2.41 -34.77
C ASP A 188 -3.81 3.37 -34.90
N ALA A 189 -3.33 3.95 -33.79
CA ALA A 189 -2.23 4.91 -33.81
C ALA A 189 -0.87 4.19 -33.90
N ASP A 190 0.11 4.90 -34.49
CA ASP A 190 1.50 4.42 -34.51
C ASP A 190 2.16 4.47 -33.12
N ALA A 191 3.35 3.86 -33.02
CA ALA A 191 4.06 3.73 -31.74
C ALA A 191 4.48 5.09 -31.15
N GLU A 192 4.78 6.09 -32.01
CA GLU A 192 5.17 7.43 -31.54
C GLU A 192 3.97 8.15 -30.93
N THR A 193 2.86 8.16 -31.62
CA THR A 193 1.57 8.71 -31.14
C THR A 193 1.11 8.01 -29.85
N LEU A 194 1.23 6.68 -29.77
CA LEU A 194 0.87 5.93 -28.55
C LEU A 194 1.72 6.35 -27.35
N ASN A 195 3.03 6.57 -27.53
CA ASN A 195 3.91 7.02 -26.46
C ASN A 195 3.57 8.44 -26.01
N GLU A 196 3.27 9.35 -26.95
CA GLU A 196 2.83 10.71 -26.64
C GLU A 196 1.52 10.70 -25.85
N LYS A 197 0.54 9.94 -26.31
CA LYS A 197 -0.76 9.81 -25.63
C LYS A 197 -0.67 9.12 -24.27
N ALA A 198 0.24 8.18 -24.10
CA ALA A 198 0.52 7.57 -22.79
C ALA A 198 1.12 8.61 -21.83
N ALA A 199 2.05 9.44 -22.27
CA ALA A 199 2.63 10.50 -21.45
C ALA A 199 1.57 11.55 -21.04
N GLU A 200 0.72 11.96 -21.98
CA GLU A 200 -0.40 12.86 -21.72
C GLU A 200 -1.39 12.26 -20.70
N TYR A 201 -1.77 11.00 -20.89
CA TYR A 201 -2.65 10.28 -19.96
C TYR A 201 -2.03 10.18 -18.55
N LYS A 202 -0.75 9.86 -18.48
CA LYS A 202 -0.03 9.77 -17.19
C LYS A 202 -0.10 11.08 -16.42
N GLU A 203 0.20 12.20 -17.08
CA GLU A 203 0.18 13.52 -16.44
C GLU A 203 -1.23 13.90 -15.98
N LEU A 204 -2.23 13.76 -16.85
CA LEU A 204 -3.60 14.22 -16.60
C LEU A 204 -4.39 13.29 -15.66
N GLN A 205 -4.17 11.97 -15.72
CA GLN A 205 -5.02 10.98 -15.06
C GLN A 205 -4.34 10.18 -13.97
N SER A 206 -3.01 9.98 -14.05
CA SER A 206 -2.30 9.08 -13.15
C SER A 206 -1.26 9.79 -12.28
N SER A 207 -1.04 11.10 -12.42
CA SER A 207 -0.14 11.82 -11.56
C SER A 207 -0.67 11.92 -10.12
N PRO A 208 0.19 11.95 -9.10
CA PRO A 208 -0.25 12.14 -7.71
C PRO A 208 -0.93 13.50 -7.51
N ASN A 209 -0.56 14.53 -8.28
CA ASN A 209 -1.22 15.83 -8.27
C ASN A 209 -2.68 15.72 -8.73
N SER A 210 -2.94 14.95 -9.80
CA SER A 210 -4.30 14.70 -10.28
C SER A 210 -5.14 13.95 -9.23
N ALA A 211 -4.57 12.95 -8.55
CA ALA A 211 -5.23 12.22 -7.48
C ALA A 211 -5.51 13.11 -6.26
N ALA A 212 -4.56 13.97 -5.88
CA ALA A 212 -4.72 14.93 -4.80
C ALA A 212 -5.81 15.97 -5.10
N ALA A 213 -5.85 16.50 -6.33
CA ALA A 213 -6.88 17.44 -6.77
C ALA A 213 -8.29 16.84 -6.73
N ARG A 214 -8.41 15.51 -6.83
CA ARG A 214 -9.68 14.76 -6.72
C ARG A 214 -9.99 14.30 -5.29
N GLY A 215 -9.14 14.56 -4.32
CA GLY A 215 -9.35 14.20 -2.92
C GLY A 215 -9.00 12.75 -2.56
N TYR A 216 -8.29 12.02 -3.41
CA TYR A 216 -7.85 10.65 -3.13
C TYR A 216 -6.55 10.58 -2.32
N VAL A 217 -5.78 11.67 -2.29
CA VAL A 217 -4.52 11.80 -1.56
C VAL A 217 -4.58 13.06 -0.73
N ASP A 218 -4.28 12.94 0.57
CA ASP A 218 -4.31 14.07 1.51
C ASP A 218 -3.05 14.95 1.38
N ALA A 219 -1.88 14.36 1.10
CA ALA A 219 -0.65 15.09 0.83
C ALA A 219 0.32 14.29 -0.04
N ILE A 220 1.08 15.01 -0.87
CA ILE A 220 2.24 14.48 -1.59
C ILE A 220 3.45 14.78 -0.73
N ILE A 221 4.22 13.75 -0.37
CA ILE A 221 5.32 13.86 0.58
C ILE A 221 6.62 13.34 -0.05
N GLU A 222 7.73 14.00 0.26
CA GLU A 222 9.04 13.49 -0.14
C GLU A 222 9.30 12.13 0.50
N PRO A 223 9.82 11.15 -0.25
CA PRO A 223 10.09 9.82 0.28
C PRO A 223 10.92 9.85 1.56
N ALA A 224 11.97 10.66 1.61
CA ALA A 224 12.86 10.82 2.74
C ALA A 224 12.17 11.28 4.04
N ASP A 225 11.04 11.96 3.92
CA ASP A 225 10.25 12.50 5.03
C ASP A 225 9.15 11.55 5.51
N THR A 226 9.00 10.38 4.89
CA THR A 226 7.89 9.45 5.16
C THR A 226 7.77 9.13 6.65
N ARG A 227 8.88 8.89 7.35
CA ARG A 227 8.88 8.58 8.80
C ARG A 227 8.16 9.66 9.61
N LYS A 228 8.53 10.91 9.48
CA LYS A 228 7.94 12.01 10.28
C LYS A 228 6.47 12.22 9.97
N TYR A 229 6.06 12.09 8.69
CA TYR A 229 4.66 12.21 8.29
C TYR A 229 3.80 11.10 8.88
N VAL A 230 4.28 9.85 8.84
CA VAL A 230 3.54 8.71 9.38
C VAL A 230 3.46 8.76 10.91
N ILE A 231 4.54 9.16 11.59
CA ILE A 231 4.50 9.40 13.05
C ILE A 231 3.45 10.46 13.38
N GLY A 232 3.50 11.63 12.74
CA GLY A 232 2.53 12.70 12.96
C GLY A 232 1.09 12.29 12.66
N ALA A 233 0.88 11.47 11.64
CA ALA A 233 -0.43 10.92 11.30
C ALA A 233 -0.99 10.07 12.44
N PHE A 234 -0.23 9.12 12.97
CA PHE A 234 -0.70 8.27 14.06
C PHE A 234 -0.84 9.01 15.39
N GLU A 235 -0.01 10.01 15.66
CA GLU A 235 -0.19 10.89 16.82
C GLU A 235 -1.51 11.67 16.72
N MET A 236 -1.80 12.22 15.57
CA MET A 236 -3.06 12.95 15.31
C MET A 236 -4.28 12.02 15.43
N LEU A 237 -4.16 10.77 14.97
CA LEU A 237 -5.24 9.78 14.99
C LEU A 237 -5.35 9.01 16.32
N PHE A 238 -4.50 9.28 17.31
CA PHE A 238 -4.48 8.58 18.60
C PHE A 238 -5.83 8.58 19.31
N THR A 239 -6.60 9.62 19.15
CA THR A 239 -7.92 9.78 19.77
C THR A 239 -9.06 9.20 18.93
N LYS A 240 -8.79 8.61 17.77
CA LYS A 240 -9.84 8.00 16.94
C LYS A 240 -10.67 7.02 17.76
N ARG A 241 -11.98 7.21 17.69
CA ARG A 241 -12.97 6.29 18.25
C ARG A 241 -14.05 6.11 17.19
N GLU A 242 -14.29 4.87 16.83
CA GLU A 242 -15.28 4.52 15.82
C GLU A 242 -16.05 3.29 16.30
N ASP A 243 -17.35 3.45 16.49
CA ASP A 243 -18.24 2.36 16.87
C ASP A 243 -18.86 1.74 15.61
N ARG A 244 -18.87 0.42 15.55
CA ARG A 244 -19.55 -0.35 14.51
C ARG A 244 -20.75 -1.07 15.10
N PRO A 245 -21.84 -1.26 14.34
CA PRO A 245 -22.93 -2.12 14.76
C PRO A 245 -22.43 -3.51 15.16
N ALA A 246 -22.88 -4.02 16.30
CA ALA A 246 -22.52 -5.36 16.74
C ALA A 246 -23.00 -6.40 15.71
N LYS A 247 -22.10 -7.26 15.27
CA LYS A 247 -22.38 -8.32 14.32
C LYS A 247 -21.86 -9.66 14.86
N LYS A 248 -22.61 -10.72 14.61
CA LYS A 248 -22.17 -12.08 14.96
C LYS A 248 -21.20 -12.66 13.92
N HIS A 249 -21.24 -12.16 12.70
CA HIS A 249 -20.41 -12.58 11.58
C HIS A 249 -20.26 -11.45 10.57
N GLY A 250 -19.26 -11.52 9.70
CA GLY A 250 -19.10 -10.64 8.56
C GLY A 250 -20.09 -10.95 7.43
N THR A 251 -20.03 -10.15 6.38
CA THR A 251 -20.87 -10.30 5.18
C THR A 251 -20.16 -11.08 4.07
N VAL A 252 -18.88 -11.36 4.21
CA VAL A 252 -18.03 -12.09 3.24
C VAL A 252 -17.18 -13.15 3.92
#